data_966a73f7b70b24ba0549179a00ac3296
#
_entry.id   966a73f7b70b24ba0549179a00ac3296
#
_cell.length_a   1.000
_cell.length_b   1.000
_cell.length_c   1.000
_cell.angle_alpha   90.00
_cell.angle_beta   90.00
_cell.angle_gamma   90.00
#
_symmetry.space_group_name_H-M   'P 1'
#
loop_
_entity.id
_entity.type
_entity.pdbx_description
1 polymer ?
#
loop_
_entity_poly.entity_id
_entity_poly.type
_entity_poly.pdbx_seq_one_letter_code
_entity_poly.pdbx_strand_id
1 'polypeptide(L)'
;MNLNYSEEQLMLKEQIQKFCDAEYDFYKREDVVKSDADFDSDVWSLFAEQGWLSMPFSEESGGFGFGPIELSILFEEFGKALVIEPYLSSVVLSGHILDNSSFNDKNTVIESICSGSMHVSLAYAESTNKYDYINPLTSLSADGKLNGTKALVLNGANASKFIVSCKSGDELALVIIDSNADGVSVTSFPTVDGQTCSEVSFENVLVSNENIIA
;
A
#
# COMPACT_ATOMS: atom_id res chain seq x y z
N MET A 1 16.23 -16.69 -24.62
CA MET A 1 15.66 -16.18 -23.38
C MET A 1 15.09 -17.39 -22.62
N ASN A 2 15.53 -17.66 -21.41
CA ASN A 2 14.99 -18.73 -20.58
C ASN A 2 13.78 -18.15 -19.82
N LEU A 3 12.61 -18.75 -20.01
CA LEU A 3 11.36 -18.34 -19.35
C LEU A 3 10.98 -19.26 -18.18
N ASN A 4 11.85 -20.22 -17.85
CA ASN A 4 11.60 -21.09 -16.72
C ASN A 4 12.01 -20.39 -15.41
N TYR A 5 11.25 -20.62 -14.37
CA TYR A 5 11.62 -20.21 -13.01
C TYR A 5 12.90 -20.90 -12.54
N SER A 6 13.66 -20.22 -11.68
CA SER A 6 14.76 -20.85 -10.93
C SER A 6 14.25 -21.85 -9.89
N GLU A 7 15.14 -22.64 -9.31
CA GLU A 7 14.76 -23.56 -8.23
C GLU A 7 14.20 -22.80 -7.02
N GLU A 8 14.83 -21.66 -6.66
CA GLU A 8 14.35 -20.82 -5.56
C GLU A 8 12.97 -20.23 -5.86
N GLN A 9 12.72 -19.79 -7.09
CA GLN A 9 11.44 -19.25 -7.52
C GLN A 9 10.35 -20.33 -7.50
N LEU A 10 10.67 -21.58 -7.86
CA LEU A 10 9.74 -22.70 -7.75
C LEU A 10 9.44 -23.06 -6.29
N MET A 11 10.43 -23.01 -5.41
CA MET A 11 10.24 -23.22 -3.96
C MET A 11 9.35 -22.14 -3.36
N LEU A 12 9.57 -20.86 -3.72
CA LEU A 12 8.70 -19.76 -3.31
C LEU A 12 7.26 -19.99 -3.75
N LYS A 13 7.06 -20.35 -5.02
CA LYS A 13 5.73 -20.66 -5.57
C LYS A 13 5.03 -21.76 -4.80
N GLU A 14 5.72 -22.87 -4.55
CA GLU A 14 5.17 -23.98 -3.76
C GLU A 14 4.81 -23.58 -2.33
N GLN A 15 5.64 -22.74 -1.69
CA GLN A 15 5.37 -22.27 -0.33
C GLN A 15 4.10 -21.42 -0.29
N ILE A 16 3.95 -20.45 -1.20
CA ILE A 16 2.76 -19.60 -1.28
C ILE A 16 1.51 -20.42 -1.59
N GLN A 17 1.61 -21.35 -2.54
CA GLN A 17 0.50 -22.24 -2.89
C GLN A 17 0.05 -23.09 -1.70
N LYS A 18 0.99 -23.73 -1.00
CA LYS A 18 0.67 -24.54 0.19
C LYS A 18 0.00 -23.71 1.29
N PHE A 19 0.46 -22.47 1.47
CA PHE A 19 -0.17 -21.55 2.43
C PHE A 19 -1.62 -21.22 2.00
N CYS A 20 -1.82 -20.83 0.75
CA CYS A 20 -3.15 -20.49 0.25
C CYS A 20 -4.11 -21.69 0.37
N ASP A 21 -3.64 -22.90 0.07
CA ASP A 21 -4.44 -24.14 0.17
C ASP A 21 -4.80 -24.49 1.62
N ALA A 22 -3.94 -24.15 2.60
CA ALA A 22 -4.12 -24.51 4.01
C ALA A 22 -4.85 -23.45 4.82
N GLU A 23 -4.52 -22.18 4.61
CA GLU A 23 -4.93 -21.07 5.48
C GLU A 23 -5.93 -20.12 4.83
N TYR A 24 -6.06 -20.12 3.49
CA TYR A 24 -6.85 -19.16 2.75
C TYR A 24 -7.90 -19.83 1.84
N ASP A 25 -8.93 -20.42 2.45
CA ASP A 25 -10.02 -21.02 1.69
C ASP A 25 -11.12 -20.00 1.33
N PHE A 26 -11.91 -20.34 0.30
CA PHE A 26 -12.97 -19.46 -0.20
C PHE A 26 -14.00 -19.07 0.87
N TYR A 27 -14.34 -19.97 1.79
CA TYR A 27 -15.36 -19.70 2.81
C TYR A 27 -14.84 -18.75 3.88
N LYS A 28 -13.60 -18.93 4.33
CA LYS A 28 -12.94 -17.97 5.24
C LYS A 28 -12.92 -16.56 4.63
N ARG A 29 -12.50 -16.46 3.36
CA ARG A 29 -12.55 -15.19 2.63
C ARG A 29 -13.96 -14.60 2.56
N GLU A 30 -14.98 -15.43 2.25
CA GLU A 30 -16.38 -14.99 2.16
C GLU A 30 -16.87 -14.46 3.52
N ASP A 31 -16.48 -15.08 4.63
CA ASP A 31 -16.82 -14.63 5.97
C ASP A 31 -16.20 -13.27 6.29
N VAL A 32 -14.94 -13.02 5.90
CA VAL A 32 -14.30 -11.69 6.03
C VAL A 32 -15.03 -10.65 5.21
N VAL A 33 -15.32 -10.92 3.92
CA VAL A 33 -16.04 -9.99 3.04
C VAL A 33 -17.45 -9.65 3.54
N LYS A 34 -18.11 -10.56 4.25
CA LYS A 34 -19.43 -10.36 4.87
C LYS A 34 -19.39 -9.70 6.23
N SER A 35 -18.22 -9.65 6.86
CA SER A 35 -18.02 -9.00 8.16
C SER A 35 -17.80 -7.49 8.01
N ASP A 36 -17.62 -6.80 9.13
CA ASP A 36 -17.22 -5.39 9.15
C ASP A 36 -15.68 -5.22 9.02
N ALA A 37 -14.92 -6.32 8.87
CA ALA A 37 -13.48 -6.28 8.69
C ALA A 37 -13.13 -6.07 7.20
N ASP A 38 -12.13 -5.23 6.94
CA ASP A 38 -11.66 -4.96 5.57
C ASP A 38 -10.75 -6.07 5.03
N PHE A 39 -10.12 -6.84 5.92
CA PHE A 39 -9.25 -7.98 5.64
C PHE A 39 -9.05 -8.82 6.93
N ASP A 40 -8.44 -10.00 6.81
CA ASP A 40 -8.09 -10.85 7.94
C ASP A 40 -6.74 -10.46 8.54
N SER A 41 -6.77 -9.90 9.77
CA SER A 41 -5.55 -9.47 10.47
C SER A 41 -4.62 -10.64 10.86
N ASP A 42 -5.18 -11.84 11.09
CA ASP A 42 -4.40 -13.03 11.43
C ASP A 42 -3.65 -13.51 10.19
N VAL A 43 -4.31 -13.55 9.02
CA VAL A 43 -3.68 -13.84 7.73
C VAL A 43 -2.59 -12.81 7.40
N TRP A 44 -2.85 -11.53 7.65
CA TRP A 44 -1.85 -10.48 7.46
C TRP A 44 -0.61 -10.69 8.35
N SER A 45 -0.82 -11.08 9.60
CA SER A 45 0.28 -11.42 10.51
C SER A 45 1.08 -12.64 10.03
N LEU A 46 0.41 -13.66 9.48
CA LEU A 46 1.08 -14.80 8.87
C LEU A 46 1.91 -14.38 7.64
N PHE A 47 1.45 -13.42 6.83
CA PHE A 47 2.27 -12.88 5.72
C PHE A 47 3.57 -12.24 6.23
N ALA A 48 3.51 -11.53 7.37
CA ALA A 48 4.71 -10.99 8.02
C ALA A 48 5.64 -12.10 8.51
N GLU A 49 5.11 -13.12 9.18
CA GLU A 49 5.88 -14.27 9.68
C GLU A 49 6.55 -15.07 8.56
N GLN A 50 5.90 -15.21 7.40
CA GLN A 50 6.48 -15.82 6.20
C GLN A 50 7.54 -14.92 5.52
N GLY A 51 7.70 -13.67 5.95
CA GLY A 51 8.60 -12.70 5.35
C GLY A 51 8.09 -12.09 4.05
N TRP A 52 6.85 -12.38 3.64
CA TRP A 52 6.34 -11.89 2.35
C TRP A 52 6.19 -10.38 2.32
N LEU A 53 5.90 -9.74 3.45
CA LEU A 53 5.81 -8.28 3.52
C LEU A 53 7.17 -7.59 3.31
N SER A 54 8.27 -8.32 3.53
CA SER A 54 9.64 -7.81 3.35
C SER A 54 10.22 -8.09 1.96
N MET A 55 9.54 -8.89 1.13
CA MET A 55 10.09 -9.38 -0.14
C MET A 55 10.63 -8.28 -1.07
N PRO A 56 9.88 -7.20 -1.39
CA PRO A 56 10.29 -6.27 -2.42
C PRO A 56 11.24 -5.17 -1.92
N PHE A 57 11.37 -4.99 -0.62
CA PHE A 57 12.21 -3.93 -0.07
C PHE A 57 13.69 -4.25 -0.24
N SER A 58 14.50 -3.21 -0.40
CA SER A 58 15.96 -3.32 -0.48
C SER A 58 16.55 -3.91 0.81
N GLU A 59 17.71 -4.55 0.70
CA GLU A 59 18.44 -5.05 1.88
C GLU A 59 18.82 -3.92 2.83
N GLU A 60 19.07 -2.71 2.33
CA GLU A 60 19.35 -1.50 3.13
C GLU A 60 18.16 -1.11 4.00
N SER A 61 16.94 -1.38 3.54
CA SER A 61 15.69 -1.13 4.27
C SER A 61 15.20 -2.36 5.06
N GLY A 62 16.01 -3.44 5.12
CA GLY A 62 15.68 -4.65 5.88
C GLY A 62 14.84 -5.67 5.11
N GLY A 63 14.70 -5.52 3.80
CA GLY A 63 14.00 -6.47 2.93
C GLY A 63 14.91 -7.51 2.28
N PHE A 64 14.35 -8.28 1.34
CA PHE A 64 15.07 -9.35 0.63
C PHE A 64 15.54 -8.94 -0.77
N GLY A 65 15.20 -7.75 -1.25
CA GLY A 65 15.54 -7.26 -2.57
C GLY A 65 14.95 -8.08 -3.71
N PHE A 66 13.84 -8.78 -3.48
CA PHE A 66 13.18 -9.58 -4.52
C PHE A 66 12.61 -8.70 -5.62
N GLY A 67 12.73 -9.19 -6.85
CA GLY A 67 12.37 -8.45 -8.03
C GLY A 67 10.91 -8.69 -8.49
N PRO A 68 10.58 -8.17 -9.67
CA PRO A 68 9.24 -8.28 -10.22
C PRO A 68 8.83 -9.71 -10.55
N ILE A 69 9.77 -10.65 -10.73
CA ILE A 69 9.44 -12.06 -11.01
C ILE A 69 8.87 -12.71 -9.76
N GLU A 70 9.53 -12.54 -8.61
CA GLU A 70 9.06 -13.08 -7.32
C GLU A 70 7.72 -12.46 -6.91
N LEU A 71 7.56 -11.15 -7.13
CA LEU A 71 6.25 -10.50 -6.93
C LEU A 71 5.18 -11.05 -7.87
N SER A 72 5.52 -11.35 -9.14
CA SER A 72 4.55 -11.94 -10.07
C SER A 72 4.12 -13.35 -9.64
N ILE A 73 5.04 -14.14 -9.08
CA ILE A 73 4.74 -15.46 -8.50
C ILE A 73 3.77 -15.33 -7.33
N LEU A 74 4.02 -14.38 -6.41
CA LEU A 74 3.15 -14.13 -5.27
C LEU A 74 1.75 -13.72 -5.74
N PHE A 75 1.65 -12.76 -6.65
CA PHE A 75 0.35 -12.28 -7.16
C PHE A 75 -0.38 -13.33 -8.00
N GLU A 76 0.33 -14.24 -8.68
CA GLU A 76 -0.30 -15.37 -9.39
C GLU A 76 -1.05 -16.28 -8.38
N GLU A 77 -0.39 -16.66 -7.29
CA GLU A 77 -0.99 -17.54 -6.29
C GLU A 77 -2.06 -16.80 -5.44
N PHE A 78 -1.81 -15.55 -5.06
CA PHE A 78 -2.80 -14.71 -4.39
C PHE A 78 -4.05 -14.49 -5.25
N GLY A 79 -3.89 -14.29 -6.56
CA GLY A 79 -5.00 -14.16 -7.49
C GLY A 79 -5.84 -15.45 -7.62
N LYS A 80 -5.22 -16.63 -7.57
CA LYS A 80 -5.93 -17.92 -7.57
C LYS A 80 -6.76 -18.11 -6.31
N ALA A 81 -6.24 -17.68 -5.16
CA ALA A 81 -6.93 -17.76 -3.88
C ALA A 81 -7.91 -16.59 -3.65
N LEU A 82 -7.91 -15.57 -4.52
CA LEU A 82 -8.69 -14.33 -4.38
C LEU A 82 -8.36 -13.57 -3.08
N VAL A 83 -7.07 -13.47 -2.76
CA VAL A 83 -6.57 -12.77 -1.57
C VAL A 83 -6.99 -11.30 -1.57
N ILE A 84 -7.53 -10.82 -0.45
CA ILE A 84 -8.03 -9.45 -0.27
C ILE A 84 -7.15 -8.59 0.65
N GLU A 85 -6.20 -9.18 1.33
CA GLU A 85 -5.25 -8.51 2.20
C GLU A 85 -4.51 -7.40 1.43
N PRO A 86 -4.21 -6.25 2.08
CA PRO A 86 -3.78 -5.01 1.41
C PRO A 86 -2.31 -5.03 0.97
N TYR A 87 -1.82 -6.16 0.42
CA TYR A 87 -0.44 -6.32 -0.03
C TYR A 87 -0.06 -5.32 -1.12
N LEU A 88 -0.93 -5.17 -2.13
CA LEU A 88 -0.69 -4.23 -3.22
C LEU A 88 -0.56 -2.79 -2.73
N SER A 89 -1.48 -2.34 -1.88
CA SER A 89 -1.51 -0.95 -1.43
C SER A 89 -0.36 -0.60 -0.50
N SER A 90 -0.11 -1.43 0.53
CA SER A 90 0.87 -1.12 1.57
C SER A 90 2.29 -1.49 1.16
N VAL A 91 2.50 -2.70 0.62
CA VAL A 91 3.84 -3.23 0.35
C VAL A 91 4.34 -2.78 -1.02
N VAL A 92 3.53 -2.97 -2.08
CA VAL A 92 4.01 -2.71 -3.44
C VAL A 92 3.95 -1.23 -3.77
N LEU A 93 2.78 -0.60 -3.70
CA LEU A 93 2.63 0.79 -4.15
C LEU A 93 3.30 1.76 -3.18
N SER A 94 2.88 1.74 -1.93
CA SER A 94 3.39 2.68 -0.94
C SER A 94 4.81 2.35 -0.52
N GLY A 95 5.10 1.07 -0.30
CA GLY A 95 6.39 0.60 0.12
C GLY A 95 7.49 0.90 -0.90
N HIS A 96 7.24 0.66 -2.19
CA HIS A 96 8.22 0.98 -3.24
C HIS A 96 8.54 2.48 -3.32
N ILE A 97 7.53 3.34 -3.16
CA ILE A 97 7.77 4.79 -3.11
C ILE A 97 8.64 5.15 -1.90
N LEU A 98 8.32 4.61 -0.72
CA LEU A 98 9.10 4.86 0.49
C LEU A 98 10.55 4.41 0.36
N ASP A 99 10.79 3.20 -0.12
CA ASP A 99 12.14 2.63 -0.25
C ASP A 99 13.02 3.49 -1.17
N ASN A 100 12.44 4.09 -2.21
CA ASN A 100 13.13 4.96 -3.16
C ASN A 100 13.04 6.46 -2.82
N SER A 101 12.43 6.84 -1.70
CA SER A 101 12.26 8.24 -1.29
C SER A 101 13.46 8.80 -0.54
N SER A 102 13.48 10.13 -0.39
CA SER A 102 14.41 10.86 0.47
C SER A 102 13.90 11.00 1.92
N PHE A 103 12.78 10.36 2.29
CA PHE A 103 12.19 10.46 3.61
C PHE A 103 13.15 9.94 4.70
N ASN A 104 13.43 10.76 5.70
CA ASN A 104 14.41 10.43 6.72
C ASN A 104 14.02 9.19 7.55
N ASP A 105 12.73 9.06 7.88
CA ASP A 105 12.22 7.98 8.73
C ASP A 105 11.74 6.76 7.93
N LYS A 106 12.09 6.68 6.62
CA LYS A 106 11.60 5.62 5.74
C LYS A 106 11.87 4.20 6.27
N ASN A 107 13.06 3.96 6.84
CA ASN A 107 13.42 2.63 7.33
C ASN A 107 12.54 2.21 8.51
N THR A 108 12.20 3.14 9.43
CA THR A 108 11.29 2.86 10.54
C THR A 108 9.88 2.54 10.05
N VAL A 109 9.40 3.26 9.03
CA VAL A 109 8.09 2.99 8.43
C VAL A 109 8.09 1.66 7.68
N ILE A 110 9.14 1.37 6.91
CA ILE A 110 9.29 0.09 6.18
C ILE A 110 9.37 -1.08 7.16
N GLU A 111 10.14 -0.97 8.25
CA GLU A 111 10.19 -1.99 9.30
C GLU A 111 8.79 -2.27 9.89
N SER A 112 7.99 -1.21 10.10
CA SER A 112 6.62 -1.35 10.58
C SER A 112 5.69 -2.00 9.55
N ILE A 113 5.90 -1.75 8.25
CA ILE A 113 5.18 -2.44 7.16
C ILE A 113 5.60 -3.92 7.14
N CYS A 114 6.90 -4.22 7.19
CA CYS A 114 7.44 -5.58 7.16
C CYS A 114 6.95 -6.44 8.34
N SER A 115 6.79 -5.83 9.51
CA SER A 115 6.23 -6.51 10.68
C SER A 115 4.70 -6.65 10.65
N GLY A 116 4.03 -6.06 9.65
CA GLY A 116 2.58 -6.06 9.55
C GLY A 116 1.87 -5.09 10.51
N SER A 117 2.61 -4.32 11.30
CA SER A 117 2.05 -3.42 12.33
C SER A 117 1.55 -2.08 11.79
N MET A 118 1.89 -1.74 10.53
CA MET A 118 1.51 -0.48 9.90
C MET A 118 1.07 -0.69 8.46
N HIS A 119 0.01 0.01 8.08
CA HIS A 119 -0.40 0.15 6.68
C HIS A 119 -0.14 1.57 6.20
N VAL A 120 0.40 1.69 4.99
CA VAL A 120 0.58 2.95 4.29
C VAL A 120 -0.17 2.86 2.96
N SER A 121 -0.96 3.87 2.63
CA SER A 121 -1.75 3.87 1.41
C SER A 121 -1.38 5.02 0.49
N LEU A 122 -1.27 4.73 -0.81
CA LEU A 122 -0.99 5.72 -1.84
C LEU A 122 -2.28 6.42 -2.27
N ALA A 123 -2.35 7.73 -2.03
CA ALA A 123 -3.46 8.60 -2.36
C ALA A 123 -3.10 9.46 -3.59
N TYR A 124 -3.38 8.96 -4.79
CA TYR A 124 -3.02 9.63 -6.05
C TYR A 124 -4.21 9.96 -6.94
N ALA A 125 -5.21 9.08 -7.03
CA ALA A 125 -6.32 9.22 -7.95
C ALA A 125 -7.32 10.30 -7.50
N GLU A 126 -7.82 11.09 -8.43
CA GLU A 126 -8.82 12.13 -8.20
C GLU A 126 -10.05 11.91 -9.09
N SER A 127 -11.25 12.28 -8.64
CA SER A 127 -12.50 11.97 -9.32
C SER A 127 -12.60 12.57 -10.74
N THR A 128 -12.07 13.77 -10.93
CA THR A 128 -12.10 14.50 -12.20
C THR A 128 -10.85 14.34 -13.04
N ASN A 129 -9.74 13.90 -12.45
CA ASN A 129 -8.42 13.81 -13.10
C ASN A 129 -7.87 12.37 -13.07
N LYS A 130 -8.71 11.39 -13.33
CA LYS A 130 -8.48 9.94 -13.07
C LYS A 130 -7.18 9.36 -13.63
N TYR A 131 -6.72 9.86 -14.78
CA TYR A 131 -5.58 9.29 -15.49
C TYR A 131 -4.41 10.26 -15.63
N ASP A 132 -4.55 11.51 -15.20
CA ASP A 132 -3.48 12.50 -15.20
C ASP A 132 -2.92 12.66 -13.78
N TYR A 133 -2.19 11.66 -13.32
CA TYR A 133 -1.57 11.65 -11.99
C TYR A 133 -0.33 12.56 -11.89
N ILE A 134 0.16 13.10 -13.02
CA ILE A 134 1.30 14.04 -13.04
C ILE A 134 0.83 15.46 -12.68
N ASN A 135 -0.44 15.79 -12.98
CA ASN A 135 -1.01 17.10 -12.69
C ASN A 135 -2.17 17.00 -11.70
N PRO A 136 -1.92 16.65 -10.44
CA PRO A 136 -2.99 16.54 -9.44
C PRO A 136 -3.64 17.91 -9.16
N LEU A 137 -4.92 17.87 -8.80
CA LEU A 137 -5.67 19.05 -8.33
C LEU A 137 -5.43 19.31 -6.84
N THR A 138 -5.11 18.27 -6.08
CA THR A 138 -4.65 18.40 -4.69
C THR A 138 -3.40 19.26 -4.66
N SER A 139 -3.37 20.26 -3.79
CA SER A 139 -2.30 21.28 -3.78
C SER A 139 -1.67 21.44 -2.40
N LEU A 140 -0.37 21.67 -2.39
CA LEU A 140 0.41 22.08 -1.24
C LEU A 140 0.77 23.56 -1.40
N SER A 141 0.26 24.40 -0.52
CA SER A 141 0.55 25.82 -0.54
C SER A 141 1.94 26.15 0.02
N ALA A 142 2.46 27.35 -0.28
CA ALA A 142 3.77 27.79 0.18
C ALA A 142 3.89 27.89 1.73
N ASP A 143 2.77 28.00 2.43
CA ASP A 143 2.71 27.99 3.90
C ASP A 143 2.51 26.57 4.48
N GLY A 144 2.70 25.53 3.65
CA GLY A 144 2.72 24.12 4.06
C GLY A 144 1.33 23.52 4.32
N LYS A 145 0.26 24.03 3.69
CA LYS A 145 -1.09 23.47 3.83
C LYS A 145 -1.47 22.63 2.63
N LEU A 146 -1.83 21.39 2.88
CA LEU A 146 -2.35 20.46 1.89
C LEU A 146 -3.87 20.58 1.82
N ASN A 147 -4.39 20.73 0.59
CA ASN A 147 -5.82 20.80 0.31
C ASN A 147 -6.16 19.98 -0.93
N GLY A 148 -7.26 19.22 -0.86
CA GLY A 148 -7.76 18.42 -1.98
C GLY A 148 -8.45 17.15 -1.55
N THR A 149 -8.86 16.33 -2.54
CA THR A 149 -9.56 15.07 -2.30
C THR A 149 -9.04 13.98 -3.23
N LYS A 150 -8.76 12.81 -2.68
CA LYS A 150 -8.36 11.60 -3.40
C LYS A 150 -9.50 10.58 -3.37
N ALA A 151 -9.85 10.05 -4.54
CA ALA A 151 -11.12 9.34 -4.73
C ALA A 151 -11.04 7.81 -4.59
N LEU A 152 -9.91 7.21 -4.81
CA LEU A 152 -9.74 5.75 -4.84
C LEU A 152 -8.44 5.37 -4.11
N VAL A 153 -8.46 5.51 -2.80
CA VAL A 153 -7.32 5.15 -1.95
C VAL A 153 -7.53 3.73 -1.46
N LEU A 154 -6.77 2.80 -2.01
CA LEU A 154 -6.81 1.38 -1.62
C LEU A 154 -6.43 1.24 -0.15
N ASN A 155 -7.23 0.49 0.61
CA ASN A 155 -7.03 0.27 2.05
C ASN A 155 -6.91 1.56 2.88
N GLY A 156 -7.57 2.64 2.45
CA GLY A 156 -7.48 3.93 3.13
C GLY A 156 -8.04 3.92 4.54
N ALA A 157 -9.02 3.06 4.84
CA ALA A 157 -9.61 2.90 6.17
C ALA A 157 -8.60 2.46 7.24
N ASN A 158 -7.67 1.59 6.84
CA ASN A 158 -6.68 0.99 7.76
C ASN A 158 -5.31 1.68 7.68
N ALA A 159 -5.16 2.69 6.83
CA ALA A 159 -3.90 3.39 6.69
C ALA A 159 -3.54 4.17 7.95
N SER A 160 -2.34 3.95 8.46
CA SER A 160 -1.73 4.81 9.49
C SER A 160 -1.16 6.08 8.89
N LYS A 161 -0.69 5.98 7.62
CA LYS A 161 -0.15 7.10 6.86
C LYS A 161 -0.62 7.06 5.41
N PHE A 162 -0.75 8.23 4.81
CA PHE A 162 -0.99 8.40 3.38
C PHE A 162 0.24 8.97 2.68
N ILE A 163 0.61 8.42 1.54
CA ILE A 163 1.49 9.08 0.58
C ILE A 163 0.58 9.79 -0.41
N VAL A 164 0.63 11.11 -0.44
CA VAL A 164 -0.30 11.93 -1.22
C VAL A 164 0.44 12.63 -2.34
N SER A 165 -0.02 12.42 -3.59
CA SER A 165 0.45 13.24 -4.71
C SER A 165 -0.23 14.60 -4.69
N CYS A 166 0.55 15.66 -4.79
CA CYS A 166 0.03 17.02 -4.78
C CYS A 166 0.85 17.94 -5.69
N LYS A 167 0.28 19.07 -6.02
CA LYS A 167 0.96 20.14 -6.74
C LYS A 167 1.56 21.15 -5.74
N SER A 168 2.88 21.33 -5.80
CA SER A 168 3.60 22.36 -5.03
C SER A 168 4.13 23.42 -5.99
N GLY A 169 3.48 24.58 -6.04
CA GLY A 169 3.69 25.54 -7.12
C GLY A 169 3.28 24.94 -8.47
N ASP A 170 4.24 24.79 -9.40
CA ASP A 170 4.02 24.14 -10.70
C ASP A 170 4.57 22.71 -10.79
N GLU A 171 5.14 22.19 -9.71
CA GLU A 171 5.79 20.88 -9.68
C GLU A 171 4.91 19.83 -8.99
N LEU A 172 5.05 18.57 -9.42
CA LEU A 172 4.50 17.41 -8.71
C LEU A 172 5.35 17.15 -7.45
N ALA A 173 4.70 16.97 -6.32
CA ALA A 173 5.33 16.55 -5.09
C ALA A 173 4.60 15.33 -4.50
N LEU A 174 5.32 14.53 -3.73
CA LEU A 174 4.77 13.50 -2.87
C LEU A 174 4.99 13.89 -1.41
N VAL A 175 3.94 13.82 -0.62
CA VAL A 175 4.01 14.11 0.81
C VAL A 175 3.52 12.92 1.62
N ILE A 176 4.08 12.70 2.81
CA ILE A 176 3.62 11.68 3.74
C ILE A 176 2.86 12.33 4.90
N ILE A 177 1.65 11.85 5.18
CA ILE A 177 0.70 12.43 6.13
C ILE A 177 0.20 11.33 7.07
N ASP A 178 0.12 11.62 8.36
CA ASP A 178 -0.58 10.74 9.31
C ASP A 178 -2.08 10.74 9.03
N SER A 179 -2.70 9.57 9.07
CA SER A 179 -4.13 9.45 8.75
C SER A 179 -5.04 10.13 9.79
N ASN A 180 -4.54 10.33 11.00
CA ASN A 180 -5.22 11.04 12.09
C ASN A 180 -4.83 12.51 12.21
N ALA A 181 -4.11 13.08 11.23
CA ALA A 181 -3.75 14.50 11.25
C ALA A 181 -5.00 15.38 11.17
N ASP A 182 -4.94 16.54 11.83
CA ASP A 182 -6.02 17.52 11.78
C ASP A 182 -6.29 17.92 10.32
N GLY A 183 -7.57 17.89 9.91
CA GLY A 183 -7.99 18.21 8.56
C GLY A 183 -8.01 17.01 7.59
N VAL A 184 -7.62 15.81 8.02
CA VAL A 184 -7.81 14.58 7.24
C VAL A 184 -9.19 13.98 7.53
N SER A 185 -9.92 13.62 6.49
CA SER A 185 -11.15 12.85 6.62
C SER A 185 -11.17 11.68 5.64
N VAL A 186 -11.64 10.51 6.10
CA VAL A 186 -11.67 9.26 5.34
C VAL A 186 -13.11 8.76 5.28
N THR A 187 -13.59 8.50 4.07
CA THR A 187 -14.89 7.86 3.84
C THR A 187 -14.68 6.59 3.03
N SER A 188 -14.94 5.44 3.64
CA SER A 188 -14.65 4.14 3.05
C SER A 188 -15.88 3.51 2.40
N PHE A 189 -15.64 2.69 1.39
CA PHE A 189 -16.67 1.95 0.66
C PHE A 189 -16.09 0.63 0.13
N PRO A 190 -16.91 -0.44 0.06
CA PRO A 190 -16.47 -1.72 -0.48
C PRO A 190 -16.32 -1.65 -2.01
N THR A 191 -15.41 -2.46 -2.53
CA THR A 191 -15.24 -2.66 -3.98
C THR A 191 -15.76 -4.05 -4.39
N VAL A 192 -15.98 -4.25 -5.69
CA VAL A 192 -16.61 -5.48 -6.22
C VAL A 192 -15.76 -6.74 -6.00
N ASP A 193 -14.46 -6.56 -5.80
CA ASP A 193 -13.50 -7.64 -5.52
C ASP A 193 -13.41 -8.03 -4.05
N GLY A 194 -14.20 -7.39 -3.18
CA GLY A 194 -14.24 -7.64 -1.74
C GLY A 194 -13.19 -6.87 -0.94
N GLN A 195 -12.44 -5.98 -1.58
CA GLN A 195 -11.53 -5.06 -0.89
C GLN A 195 -12.26 -3.78 -0.45
N THR A 196 -11.57 -2.91 0.28
CA THR A 196 -12.07 -1.59 0.68
C THR A 196 -11.22 -0.49 0.07
N CYS A 197 -11.90 0.49 -0.51
CA CYS A 197 -11.34 1.76 -0.94
C CYS A 197 -11.87 2.91 -0.10
N SER A 198 -11.19 4.05 -0.16
CA SER A 198 -11.63 5.26 0.52
C SER A 198 -11.53 6.47 -0.39
N GLU A 199 -12.43 7.42 -0.16
CA GLU A 199 -12.21 8.81 -0.49
C GLU A 199 -11.51 9.46 0.71
N VAL A 200 -10.41 10.16 0.46
CA VAL A 200 -9.63 10.85 1.49
C VAL A 200 -9.56 12.33 1.15
N SER A 201 -10.06 13.17 2.03
CA SER A 201 -10.05 14.63 1.88
C SER A 201 -9.06 15.26 2.85
N PHE A 202 -8.40 16.30 2.37
CA PHE A 202 -7.41 17.09 3.08
C PHE A 202 -7.89 18.54 3.13
N GLU A 203 -8.07 19.09 4.33
CA GLU A 203 -8.52 20.47 4.54
C GLU A 203 -7.51 21.18 5.44
N ASN A 204 -6.65 22.02 4.84
CA ASN A 204 -5.58 22.75 5.54
C ASN A 204 -4.65 21.88 6.40
N VAL A 205 -4.39 20.64 5.96
CA VAL A 205 -3.50 19.71 6.66
C VAL A 205 -2.07 20.26 6.63
N LEU A 206 -1.47 20.43 7.80
CA LEU A 206 -0.10 20.95 7.92
C LEU A 206 0.93 19.90 7.51
N VAL A 207 1.77 20.26 6.56
CA VAL A 207 2.88 19.43 6.05
C VAL A 207 4.19 20.11 6.37
N SER A 208 5.05 19.47 7.15
CA SER A 208 6.41 19.93 7.37
C SER A 208 7.29 19.61 6.14
N ASN A 209 8.39 20.34 5.97
CA ASN A 209 9.33 20.08 4.88
C ASN A 209 9.93 18.66 4.94
N GLU A 210 10.04 18.09 6.14
CA GLU A 210 10.55 16.73 6.35
C GLU A 210 9.60 15.65 5.80
N ASN A 211 8.32 15.99 5.66
CA ASN A 211 7.28 15.11 5.12
C ASN A 211 7.10 15.23 3.60
N ILE A 212 7.87 16.08 2.93
CA ILE A 212 7.96 16.10 1.47
C ILE A 212 9.00 15.06 1.07
N ILE A 213 8.56 13.99 0.40
CA ILE A 213 9.37 12.78 0.18
C ILE A 213 9.86 12.62 -1.27
N ALA A 214 9.29 13.37 -2.20
CA ALA A 214 9.71 13.47 -3.61
C ALA A 214 9.10 14.73 -4.25
#